data_ce774e4b51db66e04fef912915603ff5
#
_entry.id   ce774e4b51db66e04fef912915603ff5
#
_cell.length_a   1.000
_cell.length_b   1.000
_cell.length_c   1.000
_cell.angle_alpha   90.00
_cell.angle_beta   90.00
_cell.angle_gamma   90.00
#
_symmetry.space_group_name_H-M   'P 1'
#
loop_
_entity.id
_entity.type
_entity.pdbx_description
1 polymer ?
#
loop_
_entity_poly.entity_id
_entity_poly.type
_entity_poly.pdbx_seq_one_letter_code
_entity_poly.pdbx_strand_id
1 'polypeptide(L)'
;CRQVGTSQNIDPGLKSAVAEKLEKVIRNRYLAIGPVSHLVHYFPVPKGEDDIRLVYDGTKGGLNAVLWAPSFFLPDFSTSLMFLSFNSWVVDSDFGDMFLNFPLDERLRPYAGISLQPFESEMLAAMPGLRGPDGRVPRMHWDRLFMGLKPSPCISVRHYYWGEEFVRGDPSLEDNPFAFDRVILNLPGTRDYDPRHAKVLKWDSRKNRL
;
A
#
# COMPACT_ATOMS: atom_id res chain seq x y z
N CYS A 1 5.10 22.66 -18.85
CA CYS A 1 5.40 21.60 -17.87
C CYS A 1 6.73 21.94 -17.18
N ARG A 2 6.72 22.34 -15.91
CA ARG A 2 7.98 22.52 -15.15
C ARG A 2 8.60 21.15 -14.92
N GLN A 3 9.74 20.88 -15.54
CA GLN A 3 10.61 19.77 -15.17
C GLN A 3 11.12 20.04 -13.75
N VAL A 4 10.62 19.33 -12.78
CA VAL A 4 11.19 19.30 -11.44
C VAL A 4 12.35 18.30 -11.50
N GLY A 5 13.56 18.85 -11.73
CA GLY A 5 14.78 18.04 -11.79
C GLY A 5 15.04 17.32 -10.48
N THR A 6 15.43 16.07 -10.58
CA THR A 6 16.11 15.33 -9.52
C THR A 6 17.41 16.08 -9.16
N SER A 7 17.70 16.20 -7.87
CA SER A 7 18.90 16.86 -7.35
C SER A 7 20.17 16.33 -8.05
N GLN A 8 20.97 17.23 -8.65
CA GLN A 8 22.13 16.87 -9.50
C GLN A 8 23.37 16.39 -8.70
N ASN A 9 23.35 16.39 -7.38
CA ASN A 9 24.49 16.00 -6.54
C ASN A 9 24.14 14.80 -5.63
N ILE A 10 23.90 13.64 -6.25
CA ILE A 10 23.77 12.39 -5.50
C ILE A 10 25.15 11.72 -5.47
N ASP A 11 25.57 11.28 -4.27
CA ASP A 11 26.78 10.49 -4.06
C ASP A 11 26.83 9.28 -5.02
N PRO A 12 27.98 8.93 -5.62
CA PRO A 12 28.10 7.81 -6.56
C PRO A 12 27.63 6.47 -5.98
N GLY A 13 27.91 6.18 -4.71
CA GLY A 13 27.44 4.97 -4.05
C GLY A 13 25.91 4.95 -3.93
N LEU A 14 25.31 6.08 -3.61
CA LEU A 14 23.87 6.23 -3.55
C LEU A 14 23.21 6.11 -4.92
N LYS A 15 23.87 6.54 -6.00
CA LYS A 15 23.38 6.36 -7.39
C LYS A 15 23.22 4.89 -7.75
N SER A 16 24.20 4.06 -7.40
CA SER A 16 24.13 2.61 -7.64
C SER A 16 22.96 1.98 -6.89
N ALA A 17 22.77 2.31 -5.62
CA ALA A 17 21.68 1.82 -4.82
C ALA A 17 20.30 2.25 -5.36
N VAL A 18 20.18 3.50 -5.84
CA VAL A 18 18.95 3.98 -6.49
C VAL A 18 18.68 3.21 -7.78
N ALA A 19 19.69 3.00 -8.62
CA ALA A 19 19.56 2.26 -9.86
C ALA A 19 19.08 0.82 -9.62
N GLU A 20 19.62 0.15 -8.61
CA GLU A 20 19.18 -1.20 -8.21
C GLU A 20 17.69 -1.24 -7.81
N LYS A 21 17.23 -0.25 -7.04
CA LYS A 21 15.81 -0.17 -6.69
C LYS A 21 14.93 0.10 -7.91
N LEU A 22 15.35 0.98 -8.81
CA LEU A 22 14.63 1.25 -10.06
C LEU A 22 14.61 0.04 -10.98
N GLU A 23 15.73 -0.69 -11.09
CA GLU A 23 15.81 -1.93 -11.85
C GLU A 23 14.78 -2.95 -11.35
N LYS A 24 14.68 -3.15 -10.03
CA LYS A 24 13.69 -4.04 -9.41
C LYS A 24 12.26 -3.66 -9.80
N VAL A 25 11.93 -2.37 -9.74
CA VAL A 25 10.60 -1.85 -10.10
C VAL A 25 10.28 -2.08 -11.58
N ILE A 26 11.28 -1.91 -12.46
CA ILE A 26 11.12 -2.15 -13.91
C ILE A 26 10.98 -3.65 -14.22
N ARG A 27 11.83 -4.49 -13.63
CA ARG A 27 11.76 -5.95 -13.82
C ARG A 27 10.43 -6.54 -13.35
N ASN A 28 9.85 -5.99 -12.29
CA ASN A 28 8.53 -6.38 -11.78
C ASN A 28 7.37 -5.80 -12.64
N ARG A 29 7.67 -5.09 -13.72
CA ARG A 29 6.67 -4.48 -14.62
C ARG A 29 5.73 -3.50 -13.91
N TYR A 30 6.25 -2.77 -12.93
CA TYR A 30 5.50 -1.71 -12.26
C TYR A 30 5.61 -0.38 -13.04
N LEU A 31 6.65 -0.25 -13.86
CA LEU A 31 6.87 0.84 -14.80
C LEU A 31 6.82 0.32 -16.24
N ALA A 32 6.27 1.13 -17.14
CA ALA A 32 6.23 0.84 -18.57
C ALA A 32 6.76 2.02 -19.38
N ILE A 33 7.31 1.71 -20.56
CA ILE A 33 7.68 2.72 -21.57
C ILE A 33 6.38 3.19 -22.26
N GLY A 34 6.16 4.49 -22.30
CA GLY A 34 4.98 5.05 -22.93
C GLY A 34 4.94 6.57 -22.85
N PRO A 35 3.82 7.19 -23.23
CA PRO A 35 3.68 8.64 -23.22
C PRO A 35 3.79 9.18 -21.80
N VAL A 36 4.61 10.22 -21.62
CA VAL A 36 4.81 10.93 -20.36
C VAL A 36 4.54 12.40 -20.55
N SER A 37 3.48 12.90 -19.96
CA SER A 37 3.06 14.30 -19.97
C SER A 37 3.49 15.06 -18.71
N HIS A 38 3.68 14.35 -17.61
CA HIS A 38 4.09 14.90 -16.33
C HIS A 38 5.07 13.96 -15.62
N LEU A 39 6.04 14.53 -14.92
CA LEU A 39 7.04 13.77 -14.17
C LEU A 39 6.79 13.89 -12.66
N VAL A 40 6.69 12.76 -12.01
CA VAL A 40 6.67 12.65 -10.54
C VAL A 40 8.10 12.76 -10.03
N HIS A 41 8.31 13.59 -9.03
CA HIS A 41 9.58 13.70 -8.36
C HIS A 41 9.82 12.48 -7.47
N TYR A 42 11.06 11.99 -7.43
CA TYR A 42 11.43 10.91 -6.50
C TYR A 42 12.84 11.14 -5.96
N PHE A 43 13.09 10.61 -4.77
CA PHE A 43 14.37 10.75 -4.08
C PHE A 43 14.58 9.59 -3.10
N PRO A 44 15.83 9.21 -2.84
CA PRO A 44 16.15 8.20 -1.84
C PRO A 44 16.07 8.77 -0.43
N VAL A 45 15.60 7.94 0.51
CA VAL A 45 15.70 8.17 1.95
C VAL A 45 16.33 6.95 2.61
N PRO A 46 17.09 7.09 3.69
CA PRO A 46 17.65 5.97 4.43
C PRO A 46 16.54 5.02 4.93
N LYS A 47 16.84 3.72 4.90
CA LYS A 47 16.02 2.66 5.48
C LYS A 47 16.91 1.71 6.27
N GLY A 48 17.02 1.92 7.59
CA GLY A 48 18.03 1.26 8.40
C GLY A 48 19.43 1.79 8.13
N GLU A 49 20.45 0.98 8.41
CA GLU A 49 21.85 1.37 8.26
C GLU A 49 22.38 1.19 6.83
N ASP A 50 21.93 0.13 6.12
CA ASP A 50 22.52 -0.31 4.86
C ASP A 50 21.56 -0.30 3.66
N ASP A 51 20.33 0.22 3.80
CA ASP A 51 19.33 0.20 2.74
C ASP A 51 18.73 1.59 2.49
N ILE A 52 18.14 1.75 1.31
CA ILE A 52 17.40 2.96 0.92
C ILE A 52 15.98 2.62 0.52
N ARG A 53 15.10 3.59 0.73
CA ARG A 53 13.74 3.59 0.19
C ARG A 53 13.60 4.71 -0.83
N LEU A 54 13.04 4.42 -2.00
CA LEU A 54 12.65 5.46 -2.94
C LEU A 54 11.29 6.02 -2.52
N VAL A 55 11.24 7.33 -2.35
CA VAL A 55 10.02 8.08 -2.06
C VAL A 55 9.62 8.83 -3.31
N TYR A 56 8.36 8.72 -3.69
CA TYR A 56 7.78 9.39 -4.85
C TYR A 56 6.86 10.50 -4.36
N ASP A 57 7.04 11.70 -4.89
CA ASP A 57 6.31 12.88 -4.44
C ASP A 57 5.37 13.38 -5.53
N GLY A 58 4.13 12.91 -5.49
CA GLY A 58 3.06 13.39 -6.37
C GLY A 58 2.58 14.81 -6.04
N THR A 59 2.98 15.36 -4.90
CA THR A 59 2.53 16.69 -4.45
C THR A 59 3.37 17.79 -5.07
N LYS A 60 4.69 17.65 -5.08
CA LYS A 60 5.63 18.66 -5.58
C LYS A 60 5.40 19.04 -7.04
N GLY A 61 5.00 18.07 -7.88
CA GLY A 61 4.64 18.29 -9.27
C GLY A 61 3.20 18.76 -9.49
N GLY A 62 2.38 18.82 -8.45
CA GLY A 62 0.99 19.23 -8.54
C GLY A 62 0.01 18.11 -8.90
N LEU A 63 0.46 16.89 -9.12
CA LEU A 63 -0.42 15.76 -9.46
C LEU A 63 -1.48 15.51 -8.37
N ASN A 64 -1.06 15.47 -7.11
CA ASN A 64 -1.97 15.25 -5.99
C ASN A 64 -2.97 16.40 -5.77
N ALA A 65 -2.69 17.59 -6.26
CA ALA A 65 -3.60 18.73 -6.15
C ALA A 65 -4.84 18.61 -7.05
N VAL A 66 -4.70 17.92 -8.18
CA VAL A 66 -5.79 17.70 -9.15
C VAL A 66 -6.49 16.37 -8.98
N LEU A 67 -5.94 15.48 -8.18
CA LEU A 67 -6.54 14.17 -7.88
C LEU A 67 -7.52 14.29 -6.72
N TRP A 68 -8.70 13.74 -6.94
CA TRP A 68 -9.67 13.55 -5.88
C TRP A 68 -9.40 12.21 -5.15
N ALA A 69 -9.53 12.21 -3.84
CA ALA A 69 -9.57 11.01 -3.03
C ALA A 69 -10.58 11.23 -1.91
N PRO A 70 -11.49 10.28 -1.66
CA PRO A 70 -12.40 10.37 -0.53
C PRO A 70 -11.63 10.28 0.78
N SER A 71 -12.18 10.84 1.84
CA SER A 71 -11.74 10.50 3.18
C SER A 71 -12.16 9.06 3.48
N PHE A 72 -11.32 8.34 4.18
CA PHE A 72 -11.57 6.96 4.58
C PHE A 72 -11.03 6.73 5.99
N PHE A 73 -11.65 5.81 6.68
CA PHE A 73 -11.25 5.45 8.03
C PHE A 73 -10.12 4.42 7.98
N LEU A 74 -9.07 4.66 8.76
CA LEU A 74 -8.07 3.66 9.11
C LEU A 74 -8.14 3.48 10.62
N PRO A 75 -8.39 2.25 11.10
CA PRO A 75 -8.31 1.98 12.52
C PRO A 75 -6.87 2.20 12.98
N ASP A 76 -6.70 2.98 14.04
CA ASP A 76 -5.44 3.11 14.73
C ASP A 76 -5.27 1.99 15.77
N PHE A 77 -4.11 1.95 16.41
CA PHE A 77 -3.83 0.95 17.45
C PHE A 77 -4.83 1.03 18.60
N SER A 78 -5.20 2.24 19.02
CA SER A 78 -6.16 2.44 20.11
C SER A 78 -7.54 1.92 19.75
N THR A 79 -7.99 2.18 18.53
CA THR A 79 -9.24 1.64 18.00
C THR A 79 -9.21 0.12 17.95
N SER A 80 -8.09 -0.45 17.47
CA SER A 80 -7.91 -1.90 17.39
C SER A 80 -7.94 -2.57 18.78
N LEU A 81 -7.36 -1.94 19.80
CA LEU A 81 -7.38 -2.44 21.16
C LEU A 81 -8.79 -2.57 21.74
N MET A 82 -9.74 -1.73 21.31
CA MET A 82 -11.13 -1.81 21.79
C MET A 82 -11.85 -3.08 21.33
N PHE A 83 -11.37 -3.73 20.28
CA PHE A 83 -11.91 -4.98 19.75
C PHE A 83 -11.22 -6.24 20.29
N LEU A 84 -10.15 -6.07 21.07
CA LEU A 84 -9.44 -7.20 21.66
C LEU A 84 -10.12 -7.64 22.96
N SER A 85 -10.46 -8.92 23.04
CA SER A 85 -10.90 -9.54 24.27
C SER A 85 -9.69 -10.00 25.10
N PHE A 86 -9.87 -10.13 26.39
CA PHE A 86 -8.86 -10.71 27.27
C PHE A 86 -8.52 -12.15 26.79
N ASN A 87 -7.24 -12.48 26.74
CA ASN A 87 -6.72 -13.74 26.20
C ASN A 87 -7.04 -14.01 24.71
N SER A 88 -7.25 -12.98 23.91
CA SER A 88 -7.37 -13.14 22.46
C SER A 88 -6.02 -13.38 21.80
N TRP A 89 -6.03 -14.19 20.74
CA TRP A 89 -4.93 -14.28 19.81
C TRP A 89 -4.96 -13.10 18.84
N VAL A 90 -3.81 -12.50 18.60
CA VAL A 90 -3.63 -11.44 17.62
C VAL A 90 -2.73 -11.96 16.52
N VAL A 91 -3.16 -11.78 15.28
CA VAL A 91 -2.36 -12.09 14.09
C VAL A 91 -2.06 -10.77 13.40
N ASP A 92 -0.79 -10.49 13.22
CA ASP A 92 -0.33 -9.36 12.41
C ASP A 92 0.05 -9.86 11.02
N SER A 93 -0.43 -9.16 9.99
CA SER A 93 -0.14 -9.48 8.59
C SER A 93 0.30 -8.23 7.87
N ASP A 94 1.48 -8.27 7.27
CA ASP A 94 2.01 -7.20 6.43
C ASP A 94 1.86 -7.54 4.95
N PHE A 95 1.33 -6.59 4.18
CA PHE A 95 1.21 -6.71 2.73
C PHE A 95 2.39 -6.04 2.05
N GLY A 96 3.32 -6.86 1.59
CA GLY A 96 4.46 -6.38 0.81
C GLY A 96 4.00 -5.66 -0.46
N ASP A 97 4.62 -4.51 -0.73
CA ASP A 97 4.38 -3.71 -1.93
C ASP A 97 2.88 -3.39 -2.19
N MET A 98 2.11 -3.18 -1.12
CA MET A 98 0.65 -3.08 -1.13
C MET A 98 0.09 -2.28 -2.31
N PHE A 99 0.58 -1.07 -2.54
CA PHE A 99 0.07 -0.20 -3.62
C PHE A 99 0.38 -0.75 -5.01
N LEU A 100 1.53 -1.39 -5.18
CA LEU A 100 2.00 -1.92 -6.45
C LEU A 100 1.19 -3.14 -6.94
N ASN A 101 0.32 -3.70 -6.09
CA ASN A 101 -0.60 -4.76 -6.48
C ASN A 101 -1.80 -4.24 -7.29
N PHE A 102 -2.08 -2.93 -7.28
CA PHE A 102 -3.23 -2.33 -7.93
C PHE A 102 -2.83 -1.60 -9.22
N PRO A 103 -3.52 -1.85 -10.34
CA PRO A 103 -3.24 -1.14 -11.59
C PRO A 103 -3.63 0.34 -11.48
N LEU A 104 -2.83 1.19 -12.11
CA LEU A 104 -3.16 2.59 -12.31
C LEU A 104 -4.05 2.74 -13.56
N ASP A 105 -5.10 3.54 -13.47
CA ASP A 105 -5.97 3.86 -14.60
C ASP A 105 -5.14 4.38 -15.79
N GLU A 106 -5.38 3.84 -16.98
CA GLU A 106 -4.59 4.14 -18.18
C GLU A 106 -4.56 5.63 -18.51
N ARG A 107 -5.65 6.35 -18.22
CA ARG A 107 -5.75 7.81 -18.43
C ARG A 107 -4.82 8.60 -17.51
N LEU A 108 -4.45 8.04 -16.37
CA LEU A 108 -3.55 8.67 -15.40
C LEU A 108 -2.08 8.36 -15.64
N ARG A 109 -1.75 7.25 -16.31
CA ARG A 109 -0.37 6.79 -16.54
C ARG A 109 0.54 7.88 -17.15
N PRO A 110 0.11 8.66 -18.18
CA PRO A 110 0.95 9.72 -18.74
C PRO A 110 1.33 10.81 -17.73
N TYR A 111 0.55 10.99 -16.68
CA TYR A 111 0.79 11.98 -15.62
C TYR A 111 1.60 11.43 -14.44
N ALA A 112 1.82 10.13 -14.41
CA ALA A 112 2.59 9.41 -13.39
C ALA A 112 3.98 9.00 -13.93
N GLY A 113 4.61 9.85 -14.72
CA GLY A 113 5.91 9.58 -15.34
C GLY A 113 7.06 9.73 -14.37
N ILE A 114 8.14 8.99 -14.64
CA ILE A 114 9.45 9.20 -14.01
C ILE A 114 10.55 9.34 -15.06
N SER A 115 11.61 10.06 -14.69
CA SER A 115 12.81 10.21 -15.51
C SER A 115 13.94 9.40 -14.92
N LEU A 116 14.50 8.51 -15.69
CA LEU A 116 15.68 7.72 -15.32
C LEU A 116 17.00 8.41 -15.69
N GLN A 117 16.95 9.54 -16.39
CA GLN A 117 18.13 10.27 -16.86
C GLN A 117 19.20 10.55 -15.80
N PRO A 118 18.85 10.89 -14.53
CA PRO A 118 19.86 11.11 -13.50
C PRO A 118 20.71 9.89 -13.16
N PHE A 119 20.25 8.70 -13.54
CA PHE A 119 20.87 7.39 -13.28
C PHE A 119 21.13 6.61 -14.58
N GLU A 120 21.25 7.32 -15.72
CA GLU A 120 21.30 6.70 -17.05
C GLU A 120 22.47 5.72 -17.20
N SER A 121 23.66 6.08 -16.72
CA SER A 121 24.85 5.22 -16.78
C SER A 121 24.65 3.92 -16.00
N GLU A 122 24.18 4.02 -14.78
CA GLU A 122 23.94 2.89 -13.90
C GLU A 122 22.80 2.01 -14.44
N MET A 123 21.73 2.63 -14.92
CA MET A 123 20.59 1.90 -15.51
C MET A 123 20.96 1.16 -16.78
N LEU A 124 21.77 1.77 -17.67
CA LEU A 124 22.24 1.08 -18.88
C LEU A 124 23.26 0.01 -18.59
N ALA A 125 24.05 0.14 -17.52
CA ALA A 125 24.96 -0.92 -17.07
C ALA A 125 24.16 -2.14 -16.53
N ALA A 126 23.12 -1.89 -15.74
CA ALA A 126 22.27 -2.95 -15.17
C ALA A 126 21.31 -3.56 -16.20
N MET A 127 20.79 -2.74 -17.12
CA MET A 127 19.77 -3.10 -18.10
C MET A 127 20.12 -2.55 -19.50
N PRO A 128 21.08 -3.16 -20.23
CA PRO A 128 21.49 -2.65 -21.56
C PRO A 128 20.33 -2.59 -22.57
N GLY A 129 19.36 -3.48 -22.46
CA GLY A 129 18.14 -3.51 -23.30
C GLY A 129 17.18 -2.35 -23.07
N LEU A 130 17.41 -1.51 -22.06
CA LEU A 130 16.58 -0.34 -21.79
C LEU A 130 16.90 0.86 -22.70
N ARG A 131 17.94 0.75 -23.51
CA ARG A 131 18.38 1.80 -24.45
C ARG A 131 17.31 2.05 -25.51
N GLY A 132 16.82 3.28 -25.56
CA GLY A 132 15.91 3.72 -26.62
C GLY A 132 16.58 3.91 -27.97
N PRO A 133 15.81 4.19 -29.03
CA PRO A 133 16.32 4.41 -30.38
C PRO A 133 17.30 5.62 -30.48
N ASP A 134 17.14 6.60 -29.60
CA ASP A 134 17.99 7.78 -29.47
C ASP A 134 19.28 7.53 -28.66
N GLY A 135 19.50 6.28 -28.23
CA GLY A 135 20.65 5.87 -27.43
C GLY A 135 20.54 6.18 -25.95
N ARG A 136 19.45 6.78 -25.51
CA ARG A 136 19.18 7.19 -24.11
C ARG A 136 18.20 6.27 -23.41
N VAL A 137 18.14 6.39 -22.09
CA VAL A 137 17.10 5.71 -21.30
C VAL A 137 15.76 6.40 -21.53
N PRO A 138 14.69 5.65 -21.89
CA PRO A 138 13.38 6.23 -22.12
C PRO A 138 12.76 6.78 -20.84
N ARG A 139 11.85 7.73 -21.01
CA ARG A 139 10.93 8.07 -19.92
C ARG A 139 9.94 6.93 -19.73
N MET A 140 9.60 6.66 -18.48
CA MET A 140 8.65 5.62 -18.12
C MET A 140 7.52 6.20 -17.30
N HIS A 141 6.41 5.52 -17.25
CA HIS A 141 5.30 5.87 -16.37
C HIS A 141 4.92 4.68 -15.48
N TRP A 142 4.28 4.97 -14.36
CA TRP A 142 3.72 3.97 -13.49
C TRP A 142 2.50 3.29 -14.11
N ASP A 143 2.51 1.97 -14.12
CA ASP A 143 1.35 1.13 -14.44
C ASP A 143 0.57 0.70 -13.20
N ARG A 144 1.13 0.96 -12.04
CA ARG A 144 0.61 0.59 -10.73
C ARG A 144 0.44 1.81 -9.85
N LEU A 145 -0.43 1.70 -8.85
CA LEU A 145 -0.45 2.69 -7.78
C LEU A 145 0.92 2.71 -7.09
N PHE A 146 1.36 3.86 -6.66
CA PHE A 146 2.65 4.02 -6.00
C PHE A 146 2.55 4.83 -4.71
N MET A 147 3.53 4.68 -3.85
CA MET A 147 3.63 5.48 -2.63
C MET A 147 3.83 6.95 -2.99
N GLY A 148 3.05 7.85 -2.36
CA GLY A 148 3.07 9.28 -2.64
C GLY A 148 2.00 9.75 -3.63
N LEU A 149 1.20 8.83 -4.21
CA LEU A 149 0.00 9.19 -4.98
C LEU A 149 -1.19 9.26 -4.01
N LYS A 150 -1.87 10.40 -3.98
CA LYS A 150 -2.95 10.72 -3.01
C LYS A 150 -4.04 9.65 -2.89
N PRO A 151 -4.60 9.07 -3.97
CA PRO A 151 -5.65 8.06 -3.86
C PRO A 151 -5.14 6.65 -3.52
N SER A 152 -3.82 6.37 -3.57
CA SER A 152 -3.29 5.01 -3.36
C SER A 152 -3.72 4.38 -2.04
N PRO A 153 -3.63 5.06 -0.88
CA PRO A 153 -4.05 4.46 0.39
C PRO A 153 -5.53 4.10 0.42
N CYS A 154 -6.39 4.99 -0.06
CA CYS A 154 -7.83 4.77 -0.07
C CYS A 154 -8.22 3.58 -0.95
N ILE A 155 -7.64 3.51 -2.17
CA ILE A 155 -7.95 2.45 -3.13
C ILE A 155 -7.50 1.09 -2.58
N SER A 156 -6.26 0.99 -2.09
CA SER A 156 -5.72 -0.28 -1.62
C SER A 156 -6.42 -0.78 -0.35
N VAL A 157 -6.68 0.08 0.61
CA VAL A 157 -7.40 -0.30 1.85
C VAL A 157 -8.83 -0.73 1.54
N ARG A 158 -9.52 -0.04 0.65
CA ARG A 158 -10.88 -0.40 0.23
C ARG A 158 -10.91 -1.79 -0.42
N HIS A 159 -9.96 -2.10 -1.30
CA HIS A 159 -9.88 -3.41 -1.92
C HIS A 159 -9.47 -4.50 -0.93
N TYR A 160 -8.61 -4.18 0.00
CA TYR A 160 -8.24 -5.09 1.08
C TYR A 160 -9.46 -5.50 1.90
N TYR A 161 -10.24 -4.54 2.39
CA TYR A 161 -11.45 -4.83 3.15
C TYR A 161 -12.50 -5.59 2.34
N TRP A 162 -12.65 -5.24 1.07
CA TRP A 162 -13.54 -5.99 0.19
C TRP A 162 -13.09 -7.45 0.00
N GLY A 163 -11.80 -7.67 -0.18
CA GLY A 163 -11.23 -9.03 -0.25
C GLY A 163 -11.38 -9.80 1.06
N GLU A 164 -11.17 -9.14 2.20
CA GLU A 164 -11.37 -9.72 3.53
C GLU A 164 -12.83 -10.13 3.74
N GLU A 165 -13.77 -9.26 3.42
CA GLU A 165 -15.21 -9.54 3.51
C GLU A 165 -15.62 -10.71 2.60
N PHE A 166 -15.09 -10.75 1.38
CA PHE A 166 -15.32 -11.85 0.46
C PHE A 166 -14.81 -13.20 1.00
N VAL A 167 -13.61 -13.22 1.58
CA VAL A 167 -13.00 -14.44 2.15
C VAL A 167 -13.75 -14.90 3.41
N ARG A 168 -14.17 -13.95 4.25
CA ARG A 168 -14.92 -14.25 5.47
C ARG A 168 -16.34 -14.72 5.20
N GLY A 169 -16.92 -14.35 4.06
CA GLY A 169 -18.29 -14.66 3.71
C GLY A 169 -19.31 -13.96 4.61
N ASP A 170 -20.55 -14.41 4.58
CA ASP A 170 -21.62 -13.83 5.39
C ASP A 170 -21.47 -14.22 6.89
N PRO A 171 -21.14 -13.28 7.77
CA PRO A 171 -20.91 -13.56 9.18
C PRO A 171 -22.21 -13.85 9.96
N SER A 172 -23.38 -13.71 9.33
CA SER A 172 -24.67 -14.06 9.95
C SER A 172 -25.01 -15.54 9.82
N LEU A 173 -24.33 -16.27 8.95
CA LEU A 173 -24.55 -17.70 8.77
C LEU A 173 -23.95 -18.51 9.92
N GLU A 174 -24.71 -19.43 10.47
CA GLU A 174 -24.30 -20.26 11.63
C GLU A 174 -23.10 -21.16 11.32
N ASP A 175 -22.97 -21.65 10.09
CA ASP A 175 -21.89 -22.51 9.62
C ASP A 175 -20.64 -21.74 9.17
N ASN A 176 -20.69 -20.41 9.15
CA ASN A 176 -19.54 -19.60 8.79
C ASN A 176 -18.48 -19.64 9.92
N PRO A 177 -17.24 -20.12 9.62
CA PRO A 177 -16.16 -20.14 10.61
C PRO A 177 -15.75 -18.74 11.10
N PHE A 178 -16.11 -17.68 10.37
CA PHE A 178 -15.87 -16.27 10.72
C PHE A 178 -17.13 -15.56 11.21
N ALA A 179 -18.17 -16.32 11.62
CA ALA A 179 -19.37 -15.72 12.18
C ALA A 179 -19.05 -14.74 13.32
N PHE A 180 -19.83 -13.67 13.42
CA PHE A 180 -19.63 -12.66 14.44
C PHE A 180 -19.72 -13.26 15.84
N ASP A 181 -18.66 -13.07 16.61
CA ASP A 181 -18.71 -13.26 18.03
C ASP A 181 -19.33 -12.02 18.68
N ARG A 182 -20.47 -12.19 19.27
CA ARG A 182 -21.10 -11.12 20.04
C ARG A 182 -20.55 -11.13 21.45
N VAL A 183 -20.14 -9.98 21.93
CA VAL A 183 -19.85 -9.81 23.36
C VAL A 183 -21.18 -9.57 24.09
N ILE A 184 -21.53 -10.46 24.99
CA ILE A 184 -22.72 -10.34 25.81
C ILE A 184 -22.29 -10.16 27.26
N LEU A 185 -22.90 -9.20 27.92
CA LEU A 185 -22.65 -8.99 29.34
C LEU A 185 -23.34 -10.08 30.15
N ASN A 186 -22.56 -10.82 30.93
CA ASN A 186 -23.05 -11.80 31.89
C ASN A 186 -23.54 -11.09 33.16
N LEU A 187 -24.73 -10.49 33.10
CA LEU A 187 -25.26 -9.67 34.18
C LEU A 187 -26.21 -10.48 35.09
N PRO A 188 -26.08 -10.33 36.43
CA PRO A 188 -27.05 -10.91 37.36
C PRO A 188 -28.49 -10.49 37.02
N GLY A 189 -29.39 -11.44 37.06
CA GLY A 189 -30.83 -11.21 36.75
C GLY A 189 -31.21 -11.39 35.28
N THR A 190 -30.26 -11.65 34.39
CA THR A 190 -30.56 -12.09 33.01
C THR A 190 -30.78 -13.60 32.95
N ARG A 191 -31.56 -14.07 31.94
CA ARG A 191 -31.89 -15.49 31.77
C ARG A 191 -30.65 -16.39 31.65
N ASP A 192 -29.58 -15.88 30.98
CA ASP A 192 -28.40 -16.65 30.66
C ASP A 192 -27.23 -16.34 31.63
N TYR A 193 -27.54 -15.77 32.80
CA TYR A 193 -26.53 -15.45 33.83
C TYR A 193 -25.91 -16.73 34.40
N ASP A 194 -24.59 -16.82 34.31
CA ASP A 194 -23.79 -17.86 34.98
C ASP A 194 -22.81 -17.21 35.97
N PRO A 195 -22.97 -17.43 37.27
CA PRO A 195 -22.11 -16.82 38.28
C PRO A 195 -20.65 -17.32 38.25
N ARG A 196 -20.37 -18.41 37.55
CA ARG A 196 -19.00 -18.95 37.38
C ARG A 196 -18.20 -18.20 36.32
N HIS A 197 -18.84 -17.44 35.46
CA HIS A 197 -18.20 -16.72 34.38
C HIS A 197 -17.95 -15.25 34.72
N ALA A 198 -17.02 -14.62 33.98
CA ALA A 198 -16.82 -13.19 34.08
C ALA A 198 -18.06 -12.40 33.63
N LYS A 199 -18.13 -11.11 33.97
CA LYS A 199 -19.26 -10.23 33.59
C LYS A 199 -19.44 -10.05 32.10
N VAL A 200 -18.37 -10.29 31.32
CA VAL A 200 -18.35 -10.18 29.85
C VAL A 200 -18.02 -11.56 29.29
N LEU A 201 -18.91 -12.08 28.47
CA LEU A 201 -18.76 -13.35 27.79
C LEU A 201 -18.80 -13.13 26.27
N LYS A 202 -18.07 -13.94 25.55
CA LYS A 202 -18.10 -13.95 24.10
C LYS A 202 -19.19 -14.92 23.62
N TRP A 203 -20.07 -14.45 22.72
CA TRP A 203 -21.11 -15.30 22.16
C TRP A 203 -20.51 -16.34 21.21
N ASP A 204 -20.81 -17.61 21.42
CA ASP A 204 -20.47 -18.68 20.50
C ASP A 204 -21.67 -18.92 19.55
N SER A 205 -21.58 -18.36 18.36
CA SER A 205 -22.63 -18.46 17.33
C SER A 205 -22.88 -19.90 16.88
N ARG A 206 -21.85 -20.76 16.90
CA ARG A 206 -21.96 -22.17 16.47
C ARG A 206 -22.78 -23.01 17.44
N LYS A 207 -22.70 -22.67 18.69
CA LYS A 207 -23.44 -23.39 19.76
C LYS A 207 -24.71 -22.69 20.15
N ASN A 208 -25.01 -21.53 19.58
CA ASN A 208 -26.08 -20.63 19.94
C ASN A 208 -26.15 -20.39 21.47
N ARG A 209 -24.98 -20.32 22.12
CA ARG A 209 -24.81 -20.13 23.56
C ARG A 209 -23.48 -19.46 23.89
N LEU A 210 -23.40 -18.91 25.09
CA LEU A 210 -22.14 -18.40 25.68
C LEU A 210 -21.23 -19.54 26.11
#